data_1789352557ebf739edac661beb0f6a6d
#
_entry.id   1789352557ebf739edac661beb0f6a6d
#
_cell.length_a   1.000
_cell.length_b   1.000
_cell.length_c   1.000
_cell.angle_alpha   90.00
_cell.angle_beta   90.00
_cell.angle_gamma   90.00
#
_symmetry.space_group_name_H-M   'P 1'
#
loop_
_entity.id
_entity.type
_entity.pdbx_description
1 polymer ?
#
loop_
_entity_poly.entity_id
_entity_poly.type
_entity_poly.pdbx_seq_one_letter_code
_entity_poly.pdbx_strand_id
1 'polypeptide(L)'
;MSWLPSNDPVLGDPKSCDALELVIVPRTRDLGDGFEVRRALPHGKRQMVGPFIFFDHFGPVQFVSGKGMDVRPHPHIGLATVTYLFDGSIMHRDSEGNIQEIQPGAMNLMTAGRGIAHSERTPDVQRRDGQKMLGLQSWIALPAGSEEIAPSFQHYAAADLPTVTDRGFTARIIAGSSFGVKSPVTMVSPWFYAEVSAQQGVSVPLDPDHEERAIYLVDGEVEIAGDRYEGPRLLIFRPGDRITVKATKPTRMMFLGGDALEGPRHIWWNFVSSSKERIEQAKADWKSGRFAHVPSETEFIPLPE
;
A
#
# COMPACT_ATOMS: atom_id res chain seq x y z
N MET A 1 -9.47 8.37 -27.30
CA MET A 1 -10.85 8.92 -27.28
C MET A 1 -10.89 9.97 -26.20
N SER A 2 -11.22 11.21 -26.56
CA SER A 2 -11.35 12.27 -25.56
C SER A 2 -12.51 11.93 -24.63
N TRP A 3 -12.26 11.80 -23.35
CA TRP A 3 -13.28 11.91 -22.33
C TRP A 3 -14.10 13.17 -22.59
N LEU A 4 -15.40 13.08 -22.40
CA LEU A 4 -16.26 14.25 -22.43
C LEU A 4 -15.73 15.25 -21.39
N PRO A 5 -15.33 16.46 -21.81
CA PRO A 5 -14.96 17.45 -20.84
C PRO A 5 -16.14 17.67 -19.92
N SER A 6 -15.89 17.74 -18.60
CA SER A 6 -16.82 18.44 -17.75
C SER A 6 -17.06 19.80 -18.39
N ASN A 7 -18.29 20.24 -18.49
CA ASN A 7 -18.62 21.57 -19.00
C ASN A 7 -17.73 22.60 -18.29
N ASP A 8 -17.19 23.54 -19.03
CA ASP A 8 -16.43 24.64 -18.42
C ASP A 8 -17.27 25.25 -17.29
N PRO A 9 -16.67 25.54 -16.11
CA PRO A 9 -17.41 26.12 -14.99
C PRO A 9 -18.10 27.41 -15.42
N VAL A 10 -19.40 27.49 -15.22
CA VAL A 10 -20.18 28.69 -15.49
C VAL A 10 -20.49 29.43 -14.19
N LEU A 11 -20.72 30.74 -14.28
CA LEU A 11 -21.06 31.56 -13.14
C LEU A 11 -22.34 31.04 -12.47
N GLY A 12 -22.22 30.51 -11.23
CA GLY A 12 -23.32 29.88 -10.51
C GLY A 12 -23.18 28.39 -10.29
N ASP A 13 -22.19 27.74 -10.87
CA ASP A 13 -21.85 26.35 -10.54
C ASP A 13 -21.49 26.23 -9.05
N PRO A 14 -21.88 25.14 -8.38
CA PRO A 14 -21.49 24.92 -7.01
C PRO A 14 -19.98 24.95 -6.88
N LYS A 15 -19.47 25.71 -5.91
CA LYS A 15 -18.03 25.87 -5.64
C LYS A 15 -17.34 24.59 -5.14
N SER A 16 -18.07 23.50 -4.96
CA SER A 16 -17.53 22.20 -4.61
C SER A 16 -16.99 21.54 -5.88
N CYS A 17 -15.69 21.43 -5.99
CA CYS A 17 -15.06 20.59 -6.99
C CYS A 17 -15.44 19.14 -6.68
N ASP A 18 -16.18 18.53 -7.59
CA ASP A 18 -16.62 17.14 -7.53
C ASP A 18 -15.47 16.16 -7.93
N ALA A 19 -14.21 16.58 -7.68
CA ALA A 19 -13.03 15.81 -8.04
C ALA A 19 -12.88 14.52 -7.21
N LEU A 20 -13.44 14.51 -5.99
CA LEU A 20 -13.45 13.32 -5.15
C LEU A 20 -14.63 12.42 -5.50
N GLU A 21 -14.30 11.19 -5.86
CA GLU A 21 -15.30 10.13 -6.02
C GLU A 21 -15.76 9.59 -4.67
N LEU A 22 -14.76 9.37 -3.76
CA LEU A 22 -15.04 8.74 -2.48
C LEU A 22 -14.00 9.15 -1.42
N VAL A 23 -14.47 9.35 -0.20
CA VAL A 23 -13.65 9.49 1.01
C VAL A 23 -13.85 8.27 1.89
N ILE A 24 -12.77 7.56 2.21
CA ILE A 24 -12.79 6.40 3.10
C ILE A 24 -12.09 6.76 4.40
N VAL A 25 -12.80 6.63 5.52
CA VAL A 25 -12.21 6.63 6.86
C VAL A 25 -11.82 5.18 7.18
N PRO A 26 -10.53 4.89 7.40
CA PRO A 26 -10.07 3.54 7.66
C PRO A 26 -10.71 2.96 8.92
N ARG A 27 -10.99 1.67 8.91
CA ARG A 27 -11.52 0.95 10.07
C ARG A 27 -10.38 0.32 10.85
N THR A 28 -10.40 0.47 12.17
CA THR A 28 -9.47 -0.26 13.05
C THR A 28 -9.75 -1.75 12.99
N ARG A 29 -8.68 -2.54 12.88
CA ARG A 29 -8.66 -4.00 12.92
C ARG A 29 -7.57 -4.44 13.88
N ASP A 30 -7.90 -5.31 14.81
CA ASP A 30 -6.91 -6.02 15.62
C ASP A 30 -6.40 -7.24 14.83
N LEU A 31 -5.10 -7.33 14.65
CA LEU A 31 -4.43 -8.47 14.01
C LEU A 31 -3.94 -9.52 15.01
N GLY A 32 -4.26 -9.34 16.28
CA GLY A 32 -3.85 -10.16 17.40
C GLY A 32 -2.75 -9.50 18.25
N ASP A 33 -2.67 -9.93 19.51
CA ASP A 33 -1.69 -9.43 20.50
C ASP A 33 -1.71 -7.90 20.71
N GLY A 34 -2.85 -7.25 20.44
CA GLY A 34 -3.02 -5.80 20.56
C GLY A 34 -2.36 -5.00 19.44
N PHE A 35 -1.97 -5.65 18.35
CA PHE A 35 -1.45 -4.97 17.18
C PHE A 35 -2.59 -4.52 16.27
N GLU A 36 -2.96 -3.25 16.38
CA GLU A 36 -4.04 -2.66 15.60
C GLU A 36 -3.54 -2.03 14.30
N VAL A 37 -4.34 -2.20 13.25
CA VAL A 37 -4.15 -1.54 11.96
C VAL A 37 -5.39 -0.75 11.56
N ARG A 38 -5.20 0.28 10.74
CA ARG A 38 -6.27 1.06 10.12
C ARG A 38 -6.38 0.64 8.65
N ARG A 39 -7.41 -0.17 8.35
CA ARG A 39 -7.63 -0.72 7.01
C ARG A 39 -8.44 0.23 6.15
N ALA A 40 -7.83 0.74 5.07
CA ALA A 40 -8.50 1.57 4.07
C ALA A 40 -9.06 0.74 2.91
N LEU A 41 -8.36 -0.29 2.45
CA LEU A 41 -8.78 -1.23 1.41
C LEU A 41 -8.60 -2.68 1.88
N PRO A 42 -9.48 -3.62 1.45
CA PRO A 42 -10.71 -3.38 0.72
C PRO A 42 -11.78 -2.70 1.60
N HIS A 43 -12.63 -1.89 0.96
CA HIS A 43 -13.75 -1.24 1.63
C HIS A 43 -15.07 -1.60 0.93
N GLY A 44 -16.20 -1.62 1.65
CA GLY A 44 -17.51 -2.01 1.10
C GLY A 44 -18.00 -1.16 -0.07
N LYS A 45 -17.48 0.08 -0.21
CA LYS A 45 -17.81 0.97 -1.33
C LYS A 45 -16.76 0.96 -2.44
N ARG A 46 -15.55 0.49 -2.18
CA ARG A 46 -14.44 0.45 -3.14
C ARG A 46 -13.49 -0.69 -2.77
N GLN A 47 -13.34 -1.65 -3.66
CA GLN A 47 -12.46 -2.79 -3.43
C GLN A 47 -10.99 -2.46 -3.70
N MET A 48 -10.74 -1.69 -4.76
CA MET A 48 -9.39 -1.41 -5.28
C MET A 48 -9.26 0.05 -5.72
N VAL A 49 -8.01 0.52 -5.81
CA VAL A 49 -7.61 1.75 -6.52
C VAL A 49 -6.46 1.39 -7.45
N GLY A 50 -6.68 1.40 -8.76
CA GLY A 50 -5.79 0.71 -9.68
C GLY A 50 -5.62 -0.73 -9.21
N PRO A 51 -4.40 -1.28 -9.15
CA PRO A 51 -4.16 -2.63 -8.64
C PRO A 51 -4.05 -2.70 -7.10
N PHE A 52 -4.11 -1.59 -6.37
CA PHE A 52 -4.09 -1.61 -4.90
C PHE A 52 -5.37 -2.21 -4.34
N ILE A 53 -5.31 -3.47 -3.91
CA ILE A 53 -6.46 -4.25 -3.42
C ILE A 53 -6.52 -4.34 -1.89
N PHE A 54 -5.43 -3.97 -1.22
CA PHE A 54 -5.33 -3.96 0.23
C PHE A 54 -4.44 -2.80 0.68
N PHE A 55 -4.83 -2.15 1.78
CA PHE A 55 -4.07 -1.03 2.32
C PHE A 55 -4.30 -0.93 3.82
N ASP A 56 -3.28 -1.27 4.60
CA ASP A 56 -3.25 -1.16 6.05
C ASP A 56 -2.20 -0.14 6.50
N HIS A 57 -2.58 0.72 7.42
CA HIS A 57 -1.72 1.65 8.14
C HIS A 57 -1.62 1.18 9.59
N PHE A 58 -0.44 0.77 10.01
CA PHE A 58 -0.15 0.35 11.38
C PHE A 58 0.65 1.39 12.15
N GLY A 59 0.38 1.49 13.44
CA GLY A 59 1.02 2.45 14.33
C GLY A 59 0.40 3.86 14.29
N PRO A 60 1.06 4.86 14.96
CA PRO A 60 2.28 4.66 15.74
C PRO A 60 2.02 3.75 16.96
N VAL A 61 2.88 2.77 17.13
CA VAL A 61 2.88 1.88 18.30
C VAL A 61 4.26 1.83 18.93
N GLN A 62 4.32 1.83 20.26
CA GLN A 62 5.57 1.72 21.00
C GLN A 62 5.69 0.32 21.58
N PHE A 63 6.60 -0.47 21.02
CA PHE A 63 6.99 -1.73 21.62
C PHE A 63 8.05 -1.49 22.70
N VAL A 64 7.79 -2.00 23.90
CA VAL A 64 8.76 -1.97 25.01
C VAL A 64 9.78 -3.09 24.84
N SER A 65 10.90 -3.02 25.58
CA SER A 65 11.91 -4.08 25.62
C SER A 65 11.31 -5.48 25.81
N GLY A 66 11.74 -6.43 25.01
CA GLY A 66 11.25 -7.82 24.99
C GLY A 66 9.97 -8.04 24.19
N LYS A 67 9.32 -6.98 23.67
CA LYS A 67 8.11 -7.06 22.86
C LYS A 67 8.39 -6.68 21.42
N GLY A 68 7.48 -7.08 20.52
CA GLY A 68 7.57 -6.76 19.09
C GLY A 68 6.41 -7.34 18.32
N MET A 69 6.39 -7.05 17.03
CA MET A 69 5.47 -7.66 16.08
C MET A 69 5.99 -9.04 15.67
N ASP A 70 5.10 -10.01 15.64
CA ASP A 70 5.38 -11.39 15.19
C ASP A 70 4.25 -11.88 14.28
N VAL A 71 4.34 -11.54 12.99
CA VAL A 71 3.48 -12.14 11.97
C VAL A 71 4.13 -13.43 11.52
N ARG A 72 3.59 -14.55 12.00
CA ARG A 72 4.09 -15.91 11.70
C ARG A 72 3.93 -16.23 10.23
N PRO A 73 4.64 -17.26 9.70
CA PRO A 73 4.52 -17.70 8.32
C PRO A 73 3.07 -17.86 7.86
N HIS A 74 2.75 -17.20 6.77
CA HIS A 74 1.46 -17.19 6.12
C HIS A 74 1.63 -17.08 4.60
N PRO A 75 0.69 -17.61 3.81
CA PRO A 75 0.83 -17.71 2.36
C PRO A 75 0.17 -16.54 1.63
N HIS A 76 0.64 -16.27 0.41
CA HIS A 76 -0.02 -15.40 -0.56
C HIS A 76 -0.03 -16.02 -1.94
N ILE A 77 -1.06 -15.71 -2.77
CA ILE A 77 -1.14 -15.96 -4.20
C ILE A 77 -1.74 -14.75 -4.93
N GLY A 78 -1.39 -14.58 -6.22
CA GLY A 78 -2.05 -13.64 -7.15
C GLY A 78 -1.87 -12.17 -6.82
N LEU A 79 -0.96 -11.83 -5.93
CA LEU A 79 -0.67 -10.47 -5.51
C LEU A 79 0.84 -10.21 -5.33
N ALA A 80 1.21 -8.97 -5.15
CA ALA A 80 2.47 -8.58 -4.55
C ALA A 80 2.22 -7.78 -3.26
N THR A 81 3.05 -8.00 -2.22
CA THR A 81 3.02 -7.17 -1.01
C THR A 81 4.03 -6.05 -1.11
N VAL A 82 3.65 -4.86 -0.67
CA VAL A 82 4.54 -3.71 -0.53
C VAL A 82 4.56 -3.32 0.94
N THR A 83 5.73 -3.47 1.57
CA THR A 83 5.99 -2.98 2.94
C THR A 83 6.77 -1.68 2.86
N TYR A 84 6.31 -0.65 3.56
CA TYR A 84 6.96 0.66 3.64
C TYR A 84 6.87 1.22 5.05
N LEU A 85 8.00 1.60 5.63
CA LEU A 85 8.09 2.07 7.02
C LEU A 85 8.42 3.56 7.10
N PHE A 86 7.80 4.23 8.07
CA PHE A 86 8.15 5.59 8.50
C PHE A 86 9.01 5.57 9.77
N ASP A 87 8.78 4.58 10.65
CA ASP A 87 9.52 4.37 11.91
C ASP A 87 9.63 2.86 12.18
N GLY A 88 10.72 2.46 12.82
CA GLY A 88 10.98 1.09 13.23
C GLY A 88 11.56 0.22 12.11
N SER A 89 11.67 -1.08 12.37
CA SER A 89 12.14 -2.04 11.39
C SER A 89 11.42 -3.38 11.50
N ILE A 90 11.37 -4.10 10.38
CA ILE A 90 10.76 -5.42 10.26
C ILE A 90 11.76 -6.36 9.56
N MET A 91 11.93 -7.57 10.08
CA MET A 91 12.66 -8.64 9.45
C MET A 91 11.69 -9.49 8.62
N HIS A 92 11.81 -9.43 7.32
CA HIS A 92 11.14 -10.28 6.36
C HIS A 92 11.92 -11.58 6.15
N ARG A 93 11.22 -12.73 6.14
CA ARG A 93 11.74 -14.02 5.67
C ARG A 93 10.70 -14.68 4.79
N ASP A 94 11.11 -15.31 3.68
CA ASP A 94 10.18 -15.98 2.79
C ASP A 94 10.63 -17.39 2.37
N SER A 95 9.73 -18.11 1.74
CA SER A 95 9.96 -19.48 1.29
C SER A 95 10.91 -19.62 0.08
N GLU A 96 11.27 -18.49 -0.57
CA GLU A 96 12.34 -18.46 -1.59
C GLU A 96 13.73 -18.28 -0.95
N GLY A 97 13.81 -18.16 0.39
CA GLY A 97 15.05 -18.04 1.14
C GLY A 97 15.54 -16.60 1.34
N ASN A 98 14.74 -15.60 1.00
CA ASN A 98 15.11 -14.22 1.27
C ASN A 98 14.99 -13.92 2.77
N ILE A 99 15.99 -13.19 3.29
CA ILE A 99 16.02 -12.67 4.65
C ILE A 99 16.43 -11.20 4.53
N GLN A 100 15.52 -10.30 4.82
CA GLN A 100 15.75 -8.87 4.60
C GLN A 100 15.12 -8.04 5.71
N GLU A 101 15.96 -7.28 6.42
CA GLU A 101 15.47 -6.20 7.28
C GLU A 101 15.06 -5.00 6.43
N ILE A 102 13.84 -4.49 6.66
CA ILE A 102 13.39 -3.23 6.08
C ILE A 102 13.44 -2.13 7.14
N GLN A 103 13.96 -0.96 6.75
CA GLN A 103 14.14 0.24 7.58
C GLN A 103 13.30 1.41 7.04
N PRO A 104 13.13 2.50 7.80
CA PRO A 104 12.35 3.66 7.36
C PRO A 104 12.79 4.21 6.01
N GLY A 105 11.81 4.48 5.15
CA GLY A 105 12.01 5.00 3.80
C GLY A 105 12.47 3.97 2.77
N ALA A 106 12.83 2.75 3.18
CA ALA A 106 13.08 1.63 2.29
C ALA A 106 11.77 0.94 1.85
N MET A 107 11.82 0.12 0.81
CA MET A 107 10.70 -0.63 0.29
C MET A 107 11.07 -2.09 0.10
N ASN A 108 10.19 -3.00 0.56
CA ASN A 108 10.19 -4.41 0.15
C ASN A 108 9.01 -4.66 -0.78
N LEU A 109 9.26 -5.32 -1.90
CA LEU A 109 8.24 -5.81 -2.84
C LEU A 109 8.38 -7.33 -2.97
N MET A 110 7.44 -8.07 -2.38
CA MET A 110 7.37 -9.52 -2.53
C MET A 110 6.24 -9.86 -3.50
N THR A 111 6.57 -10.32 -4.69
CA THR A 111 5.58 -10.82 -5.66
C THR A 111 5.29 -12.28 -5.36
N ALA A 112 4.05 -12.57 -4.97
CA ALA A 112 3.65 -13.93 -4.61
C ALA A 112 3.42 -14.84 -5.82
N GLY A 113 2.88 -14.28 -6.91
CA GLY A 113 2.59 -15.05 -8.12
C GLY A 113 1.79 -16.31 -7.81
N ARG A 114 2.28 -17.49 -8.27
CA ARG A 114 1.64 -18.78 -8.03
C ARG A 114 1.59 -19.22 -6.56
N GLY A 115 2.40 -18.61 -5.68
CA GLY A 115 2.37 -18.87 -4.25
C GLY A 115 3.72 -18.67 -3.57
N ILE A 116 3.72 -17.99 -2.45
CA ILE A 116 4.86 -17.77 -1.54
C ILE A 116 4.34 -17.76 -0.11
N ALA A 117 5.15 -18.24 0.84
CA ALA A 117 4.91 -18.03 2.26
C ALA A 117 5.98 -17.09 2.82
N HIS A 118 5.60 -16.22 3.77
CA HIS A 118 6.55 -15.33 4.44
C HIS A 118 6.17 -15.05 5.88
N SER A 119 7.14 -14.56 6.66
CA SER A 119 6.98 -14.04 8.01
C SER A 119 7.53 -12.63 8.12
N GLU A 120 6.96 -11.84 9.03
CA GLU A 120 7.38 -10.48 9.32
C GLU A 120 7.52 -10.33 10.84
N ARG A 121 8.75 -10.15 11.31
CA ARG A 121 9.05 -10.10 12.74
C ARG A 121 9.85 -8.85 13.10
N THR A 122 9.70 -8.40 14.33
CA THR A 122 10.63 -7.41 14.90
C THR A 122 12.04 -8.02 14.99
N PRO A 123 13.08 -7.37 14.42
CA PRO A 123 14.46 -7.86 14.53
C PRO A 123 14.94 -7.91 15.98
N ASP A 124 15.93 -8.78 16.27
CA ASP A 124 16.36 -9.09 17.64
C ASP A 124 16.88 -7.87 18.43
N VAL A 125 17.58 -6.95 17.76
CA VAL A 125 18.07 -5.72 18.39
C VAL A 125 16.91 -4.84 18.84
N GLN A 126 15.95 -4.59 17.95
CA GLN A 126 14.79 -3.76 18.23
C GLN A 126 13.83 -4.43 19.23
N ARG A 127 13.79 -5.76 19.24
CA ARG A 127 13.04 -6.51 20.25
C ARG A 127 13.67 -6.34 21.63
N ARG A 128 15.01 -6.45 21.72
CA ARG A 128 15.73 -6.26 22.98
C ARG A 128 15.59 -4.85 23.52
N ASP A 129 15.74 -3.85 22.66
CA ASP A 129 15.84 -2.44 23.06
C ASP A 129 14.47 -1.72 23.05
N GLY A 130 13.46 -2.33 22.39
CA GLY A 130 12.19 -1.71 22.08
C GLY A 130 12.26 -0.84 20.83
N GLN A 131 11.10 -0.57 20.20
CA GLN A 131 11.04 0.33 19.05
C GLN A 131 9.68 1.01 18.94
N LYS A 132 9.66 2.20 18.36
CA LYS A 132 8.47 2.79 17.80
C LYS A 132 8.29 2.22 16.39
N MET A 133 7.05 1.90 16.02
CA MET A 133 6.73 1.39 14.70
C MET A 133 5.58 2.18 14.08
N LEU A 134 5.77 2.57 12.84
CA LEU A 134 4.78 3.26 12.00
C LEU A 134 5.04 2.89 10.54
N GLY A 135 4.04 2.37 9.84
CA GLY A 135 4.23 1.98 8.45
C GLY A 135 2.95 1.60 7.72
N LEU A 136 3.14 1.13 6.52
CA LEU A 136 2.09 0.76 5.59
C LEU A 136 2.36 -0.62 5.02
N GLN A 137 1.30 -1.42 4.94
CA GLN A 137 1.28 -2.68 4.20
C GLN A 137 0.24 -2.57 3.09
N SER A 138 0.67 -2.71 1.85
CA SER A 138 -0.21 -2.66 0.70
C SER A 138 -0.11 -3.96 -0.10
N TRP A 139 -1.21 -4.37 -0.73
CA TRP A 139 -1.18 -5.46 -1.70
C TRP A 139 -1.56 -4.94 -3.06
N ILE A 140 -0.79 -5.36 -4.05
CA ILE A 140 -0.97 -5.07 -5.46
C ILE A 140 -1.49 -6.35 -6.11
N ALA A 141 -2.73 -6.36 -6.56
CA ALA A 141 -3.29 -7.49 -7.31
C ALA A 141 -2.55 -7.62 -8.64
N LEU A 142 -2.24 -8.84 -9.03
CA LEU A 142 -1.61 -9.09 -10.32
C LEU A 142 -2.66 -9.13 -11.44
N PRO A 143 -2.30 -8.73 -12.69
CA PRO A 143 -3.12 -9.00 -13.85
C PRO A 143 -3.43 -10.49 -13.98
N ALA A 144 -4.62 -10.86 -14.47
CA ALA A 144 -5.05 -12.26 -14.58
C ALA A 144 -4.02 -13.16 -15.29
N GLY A 145 -3.41 -12.66 -16.36
CA GLY A 145 -2.34 -13.39 -17.09
C GLY A 145 -1.00 -13.51 -16.34
N SER A 146 -0.87 -12.87 -15.18
CA SER A 146 0.37 -12.85 -14.38
C SER A 146 0.18 -13.42 -12.98
N GLU A 147 -0.99 -13.93 -12.62
CA GLU A 147 -1.26 -14.47 -11.28
C GLU A 147 -0.41 -15.70 -10.94
N GLU A 148 0.01 -16.47 -11.96
CA GLU A 148 0.79 -17.72 -11.80
C GLU A 148 2.29 -17.57 -12.13
N ILE A 149 2.83 -16.35 -12.21
CA ILE A 149 4.27 -16.15 -12.39
C ILE A 149 5.06 -16.70 -11.20
N ALA A 150 6.35 -16.90 -11.39
CA ALA A 150 7.23 -17.31 -10.29
C ALA A 150 7.26 -16.24 -9.20
N PRO A 151 7.31 -16.64 -7.91
CA PRO A 151 7.54 -15.71 -6.82
C PRO A 151 8.86 -14.94 -7.00
N SER A 152 8.90 -13.73 -6.48
CA SER A 152 10.14 -12.93 -6.48
C SER A 152 10.14 -11.92 -5.34
N PHE A 153 11.35 -11.48 -4.97
CA PHE A 153 11.54 -10.48 -3.93
C PHE A 153 12.48 -9.38 -4.41
N GLN A 154 12.15 -8.14 -4.10
CA GLN A 154 12.97 -6.96 -4.37
C GLN A 154 13.05 -6.10 -3.10
N HIS A 155 14.23 -5.63 -2.78
CA HIS A 155 14.47 -4.65 -1.73
C HIS A 155 15.16 -3.42 -2.32
N TYR A 156 14.68 -2.24 -1.94
CA TYR A 156 15.31 -0.96 -2.28
C TYR A 156 15.52 -0.17 -0.99
N ALA A 157 16.76 0.15 -0.69
CA ALA A 157 17.08 1.03 0.44
C ALA A 157 16.52 2.44 0.18
N ALA A 158 16.33 3.22 1.25
CA ALA A 158 15.82 4.58 1.13
C ALA A 158 16.64 5.48 0.18
N ALA A 159 17.95 5.23 0.09
CA ALA A 159 18.86 5.98 -0.80
C ALA A 159 18.72 5.59 -2.28
N ASP A 160 18.19 4.39 -2.58
CA ASP A 160 17.99 3.90 -3.95
C ASP A 160 16.70 4.45 -4.57
N LEU A 161 15.78 4.95 -3.73
CA LEU A 161 14.50 5.50 -4.17
C LEU A 161 14.65 7.00 -4.45
N PRO A 162 14.33 7.45 -5.68
CA PRO A 162 14.51 8.84 -6.05
C PRO A 162 13.61 9.77 -5.25
N THR A 163 14.14 10.93 -4.91
CA THR A 163 13.45 11.96 -4.15
C THR A 163 13.43 13.27 -4.94
N VAL A 164 12.25 13.89 -5.00
CA VAL A 164 12.03 15.22 -5.56
C VAL A 164 11.75 16.19 -4.43
N THR A 165 12.42 17.34 -4.41
CA THR A 165 12.13 18.42 -3.47
C THR A 165 11.82 19.70 -4.25
N ASP A 166 10.66 20.27 -4.04
CA ASP A 166 10.24 21.51 -4.69
C ASP A 166 9.33 22.32 -3.74
N ARG A 167 9.56 23.63 -3.67
CA ARG A 167 8.67 24.65 -3.06
C ARG A 167 8.01 24.24 -1.74
N GLY A 168 8.73 23.54 -0.85
CA GLY A 168 8.25 23.19 0.49
C GLY A 168 7.57 21.83 0.60
N PHE A 169 7.65 20.98 -0.42
CA PHE A 169 7.35 19.56 -0.31
C PHE A 169 8.55 18.70 -0.70
N THR A 170 8.55 17.47 -0.22
CA THR A 170 9.47 16.42 -0.62
C THR A 170 8.65 15.19 -0.97
N ALA A 171 8.92 14.60 -2.14
CA ALA A 171 8.29 13.37 -2.61
C ALA A 171 9.36 12.30 -2.83
N ARG A 172 9.22 11.11 -2.20
CA ARG A 172 9.99 9.91 -2.51
C ARG A 172 9.17 9.02 -3.42
N ILE A 173 9.71 8.72 -4.60
CA ILE A 173 9.04 7.90 -5.61
C ILE A 173 9.36 6.43 -5.33
N ILE A 174 8.44 5.75 -4.65
CA ILE A 174 8.61 4.37 -4.19
C ILE A 174 8.51 3.41 -5.38
N ALA A 175 7.50 3.58 -6.22
CA ALA A 175 7.32 2.77 -7.42
C ALA A 175 6.63 3.57 -8.53
N GLY A 176 6.81 3.14 -9.78
CA GLY A 176 6.24 3.82 -10.94
C GLY A 176 6.90 5.15 -11.25
N SER A 177 6.12 6.09 -11.76
CA SER A 177 6.57 7.44 -12.09
C SER A 177 5.67 8.47 -11.43
N SER A 178 6.25 9.51 -10.87
CA SER A 178 5.53 10.69 -10.38
C SER A 178 6.46 11.89 -10.35
N PHE A 179 5.92 13.10 -10.45
CA PHE A 179 6.70 14.35 -10.47
C PHE A 179 7.82 14.36 -11.55
N GLY A 180 7.60 13.69 -12.69
CA GLY A 180 8.58 13.59 -13.78
C GLY A 180 9.78 12.67 -13.50
N VAL A 181 9.75 11.90 -12.40
CA VAL A 181 10.84 10.98 -12.02
C VAL A 181 10.30 9.55 -11.93
N LYS A 182 11.12 8.59 -12.38
CA LYS A 182 10.80 7.16 -12.38
C LYS A 182 11.60 6.41 -11.31
N SER A 183 10.90 5.58 -10.53
CA SER A 183 11.52 4.63 -9.60
C SER A 183 12.23 3.48 -10.33
N PRO A 184 13.33 2.93 -9.79
CA PRO A 184 13.99 1.75 -10.34
C PRO A 184 13.23 0.44 -10.14
N VAL A 185 12.14 0.44 -9.36
CA VAL A 185 11.37 -0.76 -9.01
C VAL A 185 10.75 -1.40 -10.25
N THR A 186 10.98 -2.71 -10.39
CA THR A 186 10.39 -3.50 -11.48
C THR A 186 8.99 -3.95 -11.09
N MET A 187 8.01 -3.65 -11.92
CA MET A 187 6.59 -3.91 -11.68
C MET A 187 6.01 -4.84 -12.75
N VAL A 188 5.04 -5.66 -12.36
CA VAL A 188 4.32 -6.57 -13.27
C VAL A 188 3.24 -5.85 -14.07
N SER A 189 2.68 -4.77 -13.53
CA SER A 189 1.67 -3.91 -14.17
C SER A 189 1.95 -2.44 -13.86
N PRO A 190 1.42 -1.49 -14.64
CA PRO A 190 1.58 -0.06 -14.36
C PRO A 190 0.83 0.37 -13.09
N TRP A 191 1.55 0.89 -12.11
CA TRP A 191 1.05 1.56 -10.92
C TRP A 191 2.08 2.54 -10.40
N PHE A 192 1.68 3.46 -9.54
CA PHE A 192 2.59 4.40 -8.90
C PHE A 192 2.34 4.46 -7.39
N TYR A 193 3.40 4.73 -6.65
CA TYR A 193 3.38 4.89 -5.21
C TYR A 193 4.45 5.89 -4.80
N ALA A 194 4.04 6.95 -4.09
CA ALA A 194 4.97 7.98 -3.62
C ALA A 194 4.60 8.45 -2.22
N GLU A 195 5.62 8.58 -1.35
CA GLU A 195 5.49 9.31 -0.09
C GLU A 195 5.68 10.81 -0.37
N VAL A 196 4.76 11.64 0.12
CA VAL A 196 4.84 13.10 -0.01
C VAL A 196 4.72 13.74 1.37
N SER A 197 5.71 14.54 1.73
CA SER A 197 5.70 15.39 2.92
C SER A 197 5.65 16.86 2.49
N ALA A 198 4.64 17.59 2.95
CA ALA A 198 4.43 18.98 2.59
C ALA A 198 4.34 19.88 3.84
N GLN A 199 4.97 21.05 3.76
CA GLN A 199 4.83 22.10 4.78
C GLN A 199 3.46 22.77 4.68
N GLN A 200 3.02 23.41 5.76
CA GLN A 200 1.79 24.20 5.77
C GLN A 200 1.79 25.26 4.66
N GLY A 201 0.67 25.39 3.96
CA GLY A 201 0.46 26.36 2.89
C GLY A 201 0.95 25.88 1.50
N VAL A 202 1.65 24.76 1.45
CA VAL A 202 2.21 24.22 0.20
C VAL A 202 1.16 23.48 -0.60
N SER A 203 1.14 23.69 -1.90
CA SER A 203 0.28 23.00 -2.87
C SER A 203 1.09 21.97 -3.65
N VAL A 204 0.61 20.74 -3.70
CA VAL A 204 1.25 19.60 -4.37
C VAL A 204 0.32 19.09 -5.47
N PRO A 205 0.76 19.01 -6.72
CA PRO A 205 -0.03 18.42 -7.80
C PRO A 205 -0.01 16.89 -7.70
N LEU A 206 -1.13 16.25 -8.05
CA LEU A 206 -1.22 14.83 -8.31
C LEU A 206 -1.24 14.61 -9.82
N ASP A 207 -0.28 13.82 -10.33
CA ASP A 207 -0.16 13.53 -11.76
C ASP A 207 -1.43 12.88 -12.32
N PRO A 208 -1.92 13.30 -13.51
CA PRO A 208 -3.13 12.76 -14.12
C PRO A 208 -2.90 11.48 -14.94
N ASP A 209 -1.68 10.95 -14.99
CA ASP A 209 -1.22 9.95 -15.96
C ASP A 209 -1.89 8.57 -15.79
N HIS A 210 -2.46 8.29 -14.62
CA HIS A 210 -3.16 7.03 -14.34
C HIS A 210 -4.66 7.23 -14.21
N GLU A 211 -5.43 6.21 -14.63
CA GLU A 211 -6.88 6.22 -14.59
C GLU A 211 -7.40 6.31 -13.15
N GLU A 212 -6.93 5.44 -12.27
CA GLU A 212 -7.36 5.42 -10.88
C GLU A 212 -6.27 5.99 -9.96
N ARG A 213 -6.65 6.98 -9.15
CA ARG A 213 -5.72 7.71 -8.29
C ARG A 213 -6.35 7.99 -6.94
N ALA A 214 -5.52 7.88 -5.92
CA ALA A 214 -5.90 8.23 -4.55
C ALA A 214 -4.74 8.88 -3.79
N ILE A 215 -5.11 9.56 -2.71
CA ILE A 215 -4.19 10.05 -1.69
C ILE A 215 -4.60 9.45 -0.35
N TYR A 216 -3.67 8.79 0.32
CA TYR A 216 -3.85 8.39 1.70
C TYR A 216 -3.17 9.40 2.61
N LEU A 217 -3.95 10.12 3.42
CA LEU A 217 -3.43 11.00 4.45
C LEU A 217 -2.96 10.15 5.63
N VAL A 218 -1.66 10.14 5.88
CA VAL A 218 -1.07 9.45 7.04
C VAL A 218 -1.30 10.28 8.29
N ASP A 219 -0.95 11.56 8.20
CA ASP A 219 -1.18 12.59 9.23
C ASP A 219 -1.33 13.98 8.59
N GLY A 220 -1.76 14.96 9.38
CA GLY A 220 -1.94 16.33 8.95
C GLY A 220 -3.32 16.60 8.34
N GLU A 221 -3.42 17.71 7.61
CA GLU A 221 -4.68 18.19 7.02
C GLU A 221 -4.43 18.83 5.65
N VAL A 222 -5.30 18.53 4.70
CA VAL A 222 -5.26 19.13 3.36
C VAL A 222 -6.56 19.79 2.99
N GLU A 223 -6.47 20.74 2.06
CA GLU A 223 -7.59 21.35 1.36
C GLU A 223 -7.56 20.92 -0.11
N ILE A 224 -8.69 20.44 -0.61
CA ILE A 224 -8.90 20.07 -2.01
C ILE A 224 -10.17 20.76 -2.44
N ALA A 225 -10.05 21.70 -3.41
CA ALA A 225 -11.17 22.44 -3.96
C ALA A 225 -12.05 23.18 -2.92
N GLY A 226 -11.44 23.62 -1.83
CA GLY A 226 -12.10 24.35 -0.74
C GLY A 226 -12.57 23.50 0.43
N ASP A 227 -12.64 22.18 0.27
CA ASP A 227 -12.99 21.25 1.33
C ASP A 227 -11.74 20.75 2.08
N ARG A 228 -11.85 20.55 3.40
CA ARG A 228 -10.75 20.12 4.26
C ARG A 228 -10.89 18.68 4.70
N TYR A 229 -9.76 17.97 4.66
CA TYR A 229 -9.66 16.56 5.02
C TYR A 229 -8.48 16.37 5.97
N GLU A 230 -8.73 15.75 7.12
CA GLU A 230 -7.71 15.42 8.12
C GLU A 230 -7.42 13.91 8.11
N GLY A 231 -6.15 13.53 8.30
CA GLY A 231 -5.74 12.13 8.35
C GLY A 231 -6.16 11.39 9.64
N PRO A 232 -6.21 10.04 9.64
CA PRO A 232 -6.00 9.18 8.47
C PRO A 232 -7.25 9.04 7.59
N ARG A 233 -7.09 9.19 6.27
CA ARG A 233 -8.18 9.02 5.27
C ARG A 233 -7.61 8.63 3.92
N LEU A 234 -8.36 7.82 3.18
CA LEU A 234 -8.11 7.57 1.76
C LEU A 234 -9.09 8.42 0.93
N LEU A 235 -8.54 9.28 0.10
CA LEU A 235 -9.23 10.20 -0.79
C LEU A 235 -9.08 9.66 -2.21
N ILE A 236 -10.17 9.17 -2.82
CA ILE A 236 -10.17 8.58 -4.17
C ILE A 236 -10.73 9.62 -5.14
N PHE A 237 -10.00 9.86 -6.23
CA PHE A 237 -10.32 10.88 -7.22
C PHE A 237 -11.01 10.27 -8.44
N ARG A 238 -11.83 11.07 -9.10
CA ARG A 238 -12.37 10.72 -10.41
C ARG A 238 -11.26 10.67 -11.45
N PRO A 239 -11.37 9.79 -12.44
CA PRO A 239 -10.44 9.75 -13.57
C PRO A 239 -10.37 11.08 -14.32
N GLY A 240 -9.18 11.45 -14.81
CA GLY A 240 -9.00 12.57 -15.74
C GLY A 240 -8.81 13.94 -15.10
N ASP A 241 -9.26 14.17 -13.88
CA ASP A 241 -9.15 15.49 -13.23
C ASP A 241 -7.70 15.85 -12.84
N ARG A 242 -7.35 17.11 -13.03
CA ARG A 242 -6.09 17.67 -12.50
C ARG A 242 -6.30 18.07 -11.05
N ILE A 243 -5.64 17.36 -10.16
CA ILE A 243 -5.78 17.54 -8.72
C ILE A 243 -4.60 18.33 -8.18
N THR A 244 -4.90 19.34 -7.35
CA THR A 244 -3.91 20.01 -6.53
C THR A 244 -4.35 19.91 -5.07
N VAL A 245 -3.45 19.43 -4.22
CA VAL A 245 -3.69 19.24 -2.80
C VAL A 245 -2.91 20.29 -2.04
N LYS A 246 -3.57 21.11 -1.24
CA LYS A 246 -2.94 22.14 -0.42
C LYS A 246 -2.85 21.68 1.03
N ALA A 247 -1.66 21.53 1.54
CA ALA A 247 -1.43 21.24 2.96
C ALA A 247 -1.84 22.45 3.82
N THR A 248 -2.81 22.29 4.71
CA THR A 248 -3.25 23.34 5.65
C THR A 248 -2.54 23.24 6.99
N LYS A 249 -1.91 22.10 7.26
CA LYS A 249 -0.95 21.81 8.34
C LYS A 249 0.26 21.10 7.73
N PRO A 250 1.40 20.93 8.44
CA PRO A 250 2.42 19.97 8.00
C PRO A 250 1.78 18.61 7.81
N THR A 251 1.94 18.01 6.64
CA THR A 251 1.17 16.83 6.23
C THR A 251 2.09 15.80 5.61
N ARG A 252 1.88 14.51 5.98
CA ARG A 252 2.44 13.35 5.32
C ARG A 252 1.32 12.57 4.63
N MET A 253 1.52 12.25 3.36
CA MET A 253 0.55 11.55 2.54
C MET A 253 1.20 10.58 1.59
N MET A 254 0.45 9.57 1.15
CA MET A 254 0.85 8.65 0.11
C MET A 254 0.01 8.91 -1.13
N PHE A 255 0.66 9.11 -2.25
CA PHE A 255 0.04 9.13 -3.56
C PHE A 255 0.09 7.72 -4.13
N LEU A 256 -1.03 7.19 -4.56
CA LEU A 256 -1.13 5.83 -5.06
C LEU A 256 -2.18 5.71 -6.17
N GLY A 257 -1.99 4.73 -7.03
CA GLY A 257 -2.93 4.45 -8.10
C GLY A 257 -2.29 3.64 -9.21
N GLY A 258 -3.00 3.53 -10.32
CA GLY A 258 -2.55 2.78 -11.49
C GLY A 258 -3.69 2.60 -12.47
N ASP A 259 -3.46 1.76 -13.47
CA ASP A 259 -4.49 1.39 -14.42
C ASP A 259 -5.43 0.36 -13.78
N ALA A 260 -6.72 0.47 -14.09
CA ALA A 260 -7.71 -0.49 -13.64
C ALA A 260 -7.40 -1.89 -14.19
N LEU A 261 -7.50 -2.90 -13.36
CA LEU A 261 -7.33 -4.29 -13.79
C LEU A 261 -8.59 -4.81 -14.47
N GLU A 262 -8.41 -5.53 -15.57
CA GLU A 262 -9.53 -6.18 -16.26
C GLU A 262 -10.08 -7.35 -15.42
N GLY A 263 -11.41 -7.42 -15.37
CA GLY A 263 -12.15 -8.48 -14.70
C GLY A 263 -12.12 -8.42 -13.17
N PRO A 264 -12.84 -9.34 -12.52
CA PRO A 264 -12.96 -9.34 -11.06
C PRO A 264 -11.68 -9.83 -10.39
N ARG A 265 -11.48 -9.38 -9.13
CA ARG A 265 -10.51 -9.97 -8.20
C ARG A 265 -11.25 -10.43 -6.96
N HIS A 266 -11.11 -11.71 -6.67
CA HIS A 266 -11.63 -12.32 -5.46
C HIS A 266 -10.57 -12.26 -4.37
N ILE A 267 -10.99 -11.94 -3.15
CA ILE A 267 -10.13 -11.95 -1.97
C ILE A 267 -10.71 -12.93 -0.98
N TRP A 268 -9.90 -13.82 -0.51
CA TRP A 268 -10.21 -14.62 0.66
C TRP A 268 -8.96 -14.75 1.52
N TRP A 269 -9.02 -14.28 2.76
CA TRP A 269 -7.87 -14.19 3.67
C TRP A 269 -6.68 -13.48 3.00
N ASN A 270 -5.57 -14.19 2.73
CA ASN A 270 -4.35 -13.66 2.11
C ASN A 270 -4.23 -14.07 0.62
N PHE A 271 -5.27 -14.59 0.04
CA PHE A 271 -5.32 -15.04 -1.34
C PHE A 271 -6.12 -14.08 -2.21
N VAL A 272 -5.56 -13.74 -3.35
CA VAL A 272 -6.19 -12.95 -4.39
C VAL A 272 -6.13 -13.73 -5.70
N SER A 273 -7.21 -13.78 -6.43
CA SER A 273 -7.23 -14.36 -7.80
C SER A 273 -8.42 -13.86 -8.59
N SER A 274 -8.30 -13.87 -9.91
CA SER A 274 -9.41 -13.71 -10.86
C SER A 274 -10.35 -14.94 -10.87
N SER A 275 -9.91 -16.10 -10.35
CA SER A 275 -10.65 -17.36 -10.26
C SER A 275 -10.93 -17.74 -8.79
N LYS A 276 -12.20 -18.05 -8.50
CA LYS A 276 -12.59 -18.61 -7.19
C LYS A 276 -12.03 -20.01 -6.97
N GLU A 277 -11.98 -20.79 -8.03
CA GLU A 277 -11.43 -22.17 -8.01
C GLU A 277 -9.95 -22.15 -7.62
N ARG A 278 -9.21 -21.15 -8.09
CA ARG A 278 -7.79 -20.99 -7.72
C ARG A 278 -7.62 -20.65 -6.24
N ILE A 279 -8.53 -19.88 -5.66
CA ILE A 279 -8.54 -19.61 -4.21
C ILE A 279 -8.82 -20.90 -3.44
N GLU A 280 -9.82 -21.70 -3.83
CA GLU A 280 -10.12 -22.97 -3.17
C GLU A 280 -8.93 -23.95 -3.28
N GLN A 281 -8.23 -23.98 -4.41
CA GLN A 281 -7.00 -24.74 -4.57
C GLN A 281 -5.92 -24.25 -3.59
N ALA A 282 -5.69 -22.94 -3.46
CA ALA A 282 -4.70 -22.39 -2.53
C ALA A 282 -5.03 -22.72 -1.06
N LYS A 283 -6.30 -22.69 -0.68
CA LYS A 283 -6.76 -23.13 0.65
C LYS A 283 -6.40 -24.60 0.91
N ALA A 284 -6.69 -25.49 -0.07
CA ALA A 284 -6.35 -26.89 0.01
C ALA A 284 -4.83 -27.11 0.07
N ASP A 285 -4.07 -26.33 -0.70
CA ASP A 285 -2.60 -26.38 -0.74
C ASP A 285 -1.98 -25.96 0.60
N TRP A 286 -2.45 -24.86 1.20
CA TRP A 286 -1.97 -24.44 2.50
C TRP A 286 -2.32 -25.44 3.60
N LYS A 287 -3.55 -25.90 3.63
CA LYS A 287 -4.03 -26.89 4.63
C LYS A 287 -3.25 -28.20 4.58
N SER A 288 -2.78 -28.61 3.40
CA SER A 288 -2.03 -29.87 3.21
C SER A 288 -0.51 -29.68 3.18
N GLY A 289 0.01 -28.47 3.49
CA GLY A 289 1.45 -28.19 3.55
C GLY A 289 2.15 -28.20 2.19
N ARG A 290 1.45 -27.91 1.09
CA ARG A 290 2.05 -27.86 -0.26
C ARG A 290 2.75 -26.53 -0.60
N PHE A 291 2.55 -25.48 0.20
CA PHE A 291 3.40 -24.30 0.09
C PHE A 291 4.81 -24.59 0.61
N ALA A 292 5.82 -24.03 -0.02
CA ALA A 292 7.18 -24.13 0.49
C ALA A 292 7.30 -23.49 1.87
N HIS A 293 8.10 -24.10 2.75
CA HIS A 293 8.31 -23.62 4.11
C HIS A 293 9.26 -22.41 4.12
N VAL A 294 9.01 -21.49 5.04
CA VAL A 294 9.95 -20.39 5.31
C VAL A 294 11.13 -20.96 6.11
N PRO A 295 12.36 -20.87 5.61
CA PRO A 295 13.53 -21.38 6.33
C PRO A 295 13.66 -20.80 7.75
N SER A 296 14.04 -21.66 8.70
CA SER A 296 14.22 -21.31 10.13
C SER A 296 12.96 -20.93 10.89
N GLU A 297 11.76 -21.06 10.28
CA GLU A 297 10.49 -20.89 10.96
C GLU A 297 9.86 -22.25 11.29
N THR A 298 9.36 -22.41 12.51
CA THR A 298 8.71 -23.64 12.99
C THR A 298 7.21 -23.48 13.21
N GLU A 299 6.73 -22.26 13.15
CA GLU A 299 5.33 -21.88 13.33
C GLU A 299 4.68 -21.56 11.97
N PHE A 300 3.37 -21.46 11.96
CA PHE A 300 2.60 -20.91 10.82
C PHE A 300 1.24 -20.40 11.29
N ILE A 301 0.58 -19.60 10.47
CA ILE A 301 -0.80 -19.17 10.68
C ILE A 301 -1.72 -20.17 9.97
N PRO A 302 -2.59 -20.90 10.69
CA PRO A 302 -3.56 -21.79 10.05
C PRO A 302 -4.58 -20.98 9.24
N LEU A 303 -5.30 -21.68 8.34
CA LEU A 303 -6.45 -21.08 7.67
C LEU A 303 -7.47 -20.61 8.70
N PRO A 304 -8.08 -19.44 8.52
CA PRO A 304 -9.22 -19.04 9.35
C PRO A 304 -10.40 -20.00 9.14
N GLU A 305 -11.17 -20.21 10.23
CA GLU A 305 -12.38 -21.04 10.22
C GLU A 305 -13.54 -20.41 9.42
#